data_97adf7c085b6eca4c844e34a5c0ae8ef
#
_entry.id   97adf7c085b6eca4c844e34a5c0ae8ef
#
_cell.length_a   1.000
_cell.length_b   1.000
_cell.length_c   1.000
_cell.angle_alpha   90.00
_cell.angle_beta   90.00
_cell.angle_gamma   90.00
#
_symmetry.space_group_name_H-M   'P 1'
#
loop_
_entity.id
_entity.type
_entity.pdbx_description
1 polymer ?
#
loop_
_entity_poly.entity_id
_entity_poly.type
_entity_poly.pdbx_seq_one_letter_code
_entity_poly.pdbx_strand_id
1 'polypeptide(L)'
;GAVKIEEPFDGAIVHHRHGKLSANGLTITVSGTAPKSEMVTVNGQLARREGDTFIGEVVLRQQVTEIVAALRGDSLRGEDRVRVVWDRYSQPRYHFAVDDNMFFLRDIARRKYTSLFDCSYLKTFRDLHRKYRTRFSLNVYYAADDGFTLTQFPDRYKSEWKDNADWLKLAFHAYADAPARPYQEAPAEKLIGDYDLVAEQIHRFAGAETF
;
A
#
# COMPACT_ATOMS: atom_id res chain seq x y z
N GLY A 1 -33.91 -10.92 -6.47
CA GLY A 1 -32.56 -10.45 -6.14
C GLY A 1 -31.54 -11.50 -6.56
N ALA A 2 -30.35 -11.07 -6.92
CA ALA A 2 -29.24 -11.94 -7.23
C ALA A 2 -28.46 -12.27 -5.93
N VAL A 3 -27.69 -13.36 -5.92
CA VAL A 3 -26.69 -13.64 -4.89
C VAL A 3 -25.54 -12.65 -5.05
N LYS A 4 -24.99 -12.13 -3.93
CA LYS A 4 -23.85 -11.22 -3.93
C LYS A 4 -22.94 -11.51 -2.74
N ILE A 5 -21.66 -11.69 -3.01
CA ILE A 5 -20.62 -11.77 -1.99
C ILE A 5 -20.26 -10.33 -1.57
N GLU A 6 -20.27 -10.07 -0.28
CA GLU A 6 -19.90 -8.76 0.29
C GLU A 6 -18.53 -8.83 0.97
N GLU A 7 -18.25 -9.96 1.64
CA GLU A 7 -16.95 -10.22 2.27
C GLU A 7 -16.48 -11.66 2.00
N PRO A 8 -15.23 -11.83 1.58
CA PRO A 8 -14.26 -10.81 1.18
C PRO A 8 -14.65 -10.16 -0.17
N PHE A 9 -14.22 -8.93 -0.42
CA PHE A 9 -14.39 -8.28 -1.72
C PHE A 9 -13.44 -8.86 -2.78
N ASP A 10 -13.73 -8.64 -4.06
CA ASP A 10 -12.88 -9.12 -5.16
C ASP A 10 -11.49 -8.46 -5.11
N GLY A 11 -10.44 -9.29 -5.20
CA GLY A 11 -9.05 -8.87 -5.08
C GLY A 11 -8.55 -8.71 -3.64
N ALA A 12 -9.32 -9.07 -2.63
CA ALA A 12 -8.90 -8.99 -1.23
C ALA A 12 -7.62 -9.80 -0.96
N ILE A 13 -6.67 -9.21 -0.25
CA ILE A 13 -5.48 -9.90 0.25
C ILE A 13 -5.73 -10.30 1.70
N VAL A 14 -5.75 -11.61 1.96
CA VAL A 14 -6.00 -12.17 3.28
C VAL A 14 -4.76 -12.89 3.83
N HIS A 15 -4.64 -12.94 5.13
CA HIS A 15 -3.53 -13.60 5.85
C HIS A 15 -4.05 -14.25 7.14
N HIS A 16 -3.16 -14.86 7.92
CA HIS A 16 -3.48 -15.63 9.13
C HIS A 16 -4.36 -14.92 10.18
N ARG A 17 -4.49 -13.58 10.13
CA ARG A 17 -5.39 -12.82 11.03
C ARG A 17 -6.81 -12.67 10.52
N HIS A 18 -7.07 -13.01 9.24
CA HIS A 18 -8.39 -12.94 8.63
C HIS A 18 -9.15 -14.25 8.67
N GLY A 19 -8.59 -15.28 9.33
CA GLY A 19 -9.20 -16.58 9.42
C GLY A 19 -8.43 -17.55 10.32
N LYS A 20 -8.80 -18.81 10.27
CA LYS A 20 -8.19 -19.88 11.06
C LYS A 20 -7.15 -20.64 10.22
N LEU A 21 -5.87 -20.50 10.56
CA LEU A 21 -4.79 -21.25 9.93
C LEU A 21 -4.74 -22.69 10.45
N SER A 22 -4.59 -23.65 9.54
CA SER A 22 -4.41 -25.08 9.85
C SER A 22 -3.43 -25.70 8.86
N ALA A 23 -3.11 -26.99 9.04
CA ALA A 23 -2.31 -27.76 8.10
C ALA A 23 -2.96 -27.84 6.69
N ASN A 24 -4.28 -27.69 6.59
CA ASN A 24 -5.04 -27.76 5.35
C ASN A 24 -5.13 -26.42 4.61
N GLY A 25 -4.71 -25.32 5.19
CA GLY A 25 -4.81 -23.98 4.63
C GLY A 25 -5.38 -22.95 5.59
N LEU A 26 -5.78 -21.81 5.03
CA LEU A 26 -6.43 -20.73 5.77
C LEU A 26 -7.95 -20.81 5.55
N THR A 27 -8.70 -21.10 6.62
CA THR A 27 -10.17 -21.04 6.57
C THR A 27 -10.62 -19.61 6.82
N ILE A 28 -11.36 -19.04 5.88
CA ILE A 28 -11.95 -17.69 5.98
C ILE A 28 -13.46 -17.77 5.96
N THR A 29 -14.10 -16.80 6.58
CA THR A 29 -15.55 -16.60 6.48
C THR A 29 -15.87 -15.83 5.21
N VAL A 30 -16.93 -16.26 4.53
CA VAL A 30 -17.49 -15.60 3.36
C VAL A 30 -18.92 -15.23 3.68
N SER A 31 -19.30 -13.97 3.48
CA SER A 31 -20.65 -13.50 3.72
C SER A 31 -21.16 -12.65 2.56
N GLY A 32 -22.47 -12.55 2.48
CA GLY A 32 -23.13 -11.78 1.43
C GLY A 32 -24.63 -11.87 1.53
N THR A 33 -25.32 -11.41 0.50
CA THR A 33 -26.77 -11.35 0.44
C THR A 33 -27.34 -12.23 -0.67
N ALA A 34 -28.53 -12.76 -0.44
CA ALA A 34 -29.31 -13.54 -1.40
C ALA A 34 -30.80 -13.51 -1.03
N PRO A 35 -31.71 -13.85 -1.95
CA PRO A 35 -33.16 -13.91 -1.67
C PRO A 35 -33.45 -14.80 -0.45
N LYS A 36 -34.36 -14.36 0.44
CA LYS A 36 -34.59 -14.99 1.77
C LYS A 36 -34.99 -16.46 1.71
N SER A 37 -35.74 -16.86 0.67
CA SER A 37 -36.24 -18.22 0.52
C SER A 37 -35.28 -19.18 -0.15
N GLU A 38 -34.12 -18.70 -0.62
CA GLU A 38 -33.24 -19.51 -1.42
C GLU A 38 -32.05 -20.04 -0.57
N MET A 39 -31.67 -21.29 -0.83
CA MET A 39 -30.44 -21.85 -0.27
C MET A 39 -29.24 -21.39 -1.08
N VAL A 40 -28.16 -21.04 -0.38
CA VAL A 40 -26.90 -20.59 -0.98
C VAL A 40 -25.80 -21.60 -0.72
N THR A 41 -24.99 -21.86 -1.73
CA THR A 41 -23.72 -22.57 -1.58
C THR A 41 -22.55 -21.64 -1.80
N VAL A 42 -21.47 -21.84 -1.05
CA VAL A 42 -20.18 -21.19 -1.24
C VAL A 42 -19.17 -22.27 -1.58
N ASN A 43 -18.56 -22.20 -2.77
CA ASN A 43 -17.71 -23.25 -3.34
C ASN A 43 -18.34 -24.66 -3.21
N GLY A 44 -19.64 -24.77 -3.48
CA GLY A 44 -20.40 -26.02 -3.44
C GLY A 44 -20.84 -26.48 -2.03
N GLN A 45 -20.38 -25.84 -0.95
CA GLN A 45 -20.79 -26.13 0.43
C GLN A 45 -21.98 -25.24 0.84
N LEU A 46 -22.96 -25.84 1.53
CA LEU A 46 -24.15 -25.12 1.97
C LEU A 46 -23.76 -24.03 2.99
N ALA A 47 -24.17 -22.80 2.71
CA ALA A 47 -23.98 -21.66 3.61
C ALA A 47 -25.14 -21.55 4.64
N ARG A 48 -24.82 -21.09 5.84
CA ARG A 48 -25.83 -20.73 6.86
C ARG A 48 -26.59 -19.49 6.41
N ARG A 49 -27.89 -19.44 6.71
CA ARG A 49 -28.75 -18.31 6.38
C ARG A 49 -29.20 -17.58 7.65
N GLU A 50 -29.16 -16.25 7.57
CA GLU A 50 -29.73 -15.32 8.55
C GLU A 50 -30.51 -14.23 7.79
N GLY A 51 -31.81 -14.46 7.60
CA GLY A 51 -32.63 -13.56 6.76
C GLY A 51 -32.18 -13.56 5.31
N ASP A 52 -31.82 -12.42 4.79
CA ASP A 52 -31.25 -12.24 3.45
C ASP A 52 -29.72 -12.43 3.39
N THR A 53 -29.05 -12.56 4.53
CA THR A 53 -27.61 -12.79 4.60
C THR A 53 -27.29 -14.28 4.53
N PHE A 54 -26.23 -14.65 3.84
CA PHE A 54 -25.60 -15.97 3.93
C PHE A 54 -24.18 -15.87 4.54
N ILE A 55 -23.80 -16.93 5.24
CA ILE A 55 -22.46 -17.06 5.84
C ILE A 55 -21.95 -18.46 5.55
N GLY A 56 -20.79 -18.55 4.91
CA GLY A 56 -20.09 -19.80 4.60
C GLY A 56 -18.62 -19.74 4.97
N GLU A 57 -17.94 -20.86 4.88
CA GLU A 57 -16.50 -20.96 5.11
C GLU A 57 -15.82 -21.53 3.87
N VAL A 58 -14.63 -21.00 3.55
CA VAL A 58 -13.77 -21.50 2.47
C VAL A 58 -12.37 -21.72 2.98
N VAL A 59 -11.78 -22.86 2.64
CA VAL A 59 -10.38 -23.18 2.94
C VAL A 59 -9.51 -22.77 1.75
N LEU A 60 -8.71 -21.73 1.93
CA LEU A 60 -7.72 -21.32 0.94
C LEU A 60 -6.51 -22.25 1.00
N ARG A 61 -6.20 -22.93 -0.11
CA ARG A 61 -5.06 -23.84 -0.25
C ARG A 61 -4.00 -23.33 -1.20
N GLN A 62 -4.37 -22.38 -2.04
CA GLN A 62 -3.51 -21.77 -3.06
C GLN A 62 -3.34 -20.29 -2.78
N GLN A 63 -2.35 -19.67 -3.42
CA GLN A 63 -2.12 -18.23 -3.29
C GLN A 63 -3.30 -17.41 -3.81
N VAL A 64 -3.88 -17.83 -4.93
CA VAL A 64 -5.07 -17.20 -5.51
C VAL A 64 -6.20 -18.22 -5.51
N THR A 65 -7.34 -17.86 -4.97
CA THR A 65 -8.53 -18.72 -4.91
C THR A 65 -9.74 -17.95 -5.40
N GLU A 66 -10.49 -18.56 -6.32
CA GLU A 66 -11.82 -18.08 -6.68
C GLU A 66 -12.84 -18.59 -5.67
N ILE A 67 -13.68 -17.72 -5.20
CA ILE A 67 -14.82 -18.01 -4.32
C ILE A 67 -16.10 -17.77 -5.12
N VAL A 68 -16.95 -18.76 -5.17
CA VAL A 68 -18.21 -18.72 -5.90
C VAL A 68 -19.37 -18.91 -4.93
N ALA A 69 -20.26 -17.94 -4.85
CA ALA A 69 -21.55 -18.11 -4.18
C ALA A 69 -22.65 -18.31 -5.23
N ALA A 70 -23.47 -19.33 -5.06
CA ALA A 70 -24.53 -19.67 -6.01
C ALA A 70 -25.82 -20.11 -5.29
N LEU A 71 -26.96 -19.87 -5.93
CA LEU A 71 -28.25 -20.40 -5.46
C LEU A 71 -28.28 -21.91 -5.72
N ARG A 72 -28.70 -22.70 -4.73
CA ARG A 72 -28.78 -24.14 -4.85
C ARG A 72 -29.95 -24.53 -5.78
N GLY A 73 -29.62 -25.29 -6.84
CA GLY A 73 -30.61 -25.86 -7.76
C GLY A 73 -30.89 -25.03 -9.00
N ASP A 74 -30.33 -23.84 -9.13
CA ASP A 74 -30.51 -23.01 -10.33
C ASP A 74 -29.28 -22.16 -10.63
N SER A 75 -28.31 -22.78 -11.30
CA SER A 75 -27.09 -22.07 -11.79
C SER A 75 -27.39 -20.99 -12.84
N LEU A 76 -28.61 -20.94 -13.37
CA LEU A 76 -29.04 -19.94 -14.35
C LEU A 76 -29.54 -18.65 -13.68
N ARG A 77 -29.85 -18.69 -12.37
CA ARG A 77 -30.31 -17.50 -11.63
C ARG A 77 -29.21 -16.62 -11.03
N GLY A 78 -28.01 -16.95 -11.34
CA GLY A 78 -26.88 -16.11 -10.99
C GLY A 78 -26.02 -16.70 -9.89
N GLU A 79 -24.77 -16.53 -10.09
CA GLU A 79 -23.71 -16.74 -9.13
C GLU A 79 -22.93 -15.43 -9.00
N ASP A 80 -22.26 -15.27 -7.88
CA ASP A 80 -21.30 -14.21 -7.69
C ASP A 80 -19.92 -14.80 -7.43
N ARG A 81 -18.89 -14.14 -7.94
CA ARG A 81 -17.51 -14.61 -7.92
C ARG A 81 -16.60 -13.52 -7.41
N VAL A 82 -15.74 -13.86 -6.48
CA VAL A 82 -14.65 -13.01 -6.04
C VAL A 82 -13.35 -13.80 -6.03
N ARG A 83 -12.27 -13.11 -6.32
CA ARG A 83 -10.92 -13.67 -6.28
C ARG A 83 -10.19 -13.15 -5.04
N VAL A 84 -9.62 -14.06 -4.28
CA VAL A 84 -8.90 -13.75 -3.04
C VAL A 84 -7.45 -14.17 -3.15
N VAL A 85 -6.55 -13.35 -2.65
CA VAL A 85 -5.11 -13.63 -2.60
C VAL A 85 -4.71 -13.95 -1.16
N TRP A 86 -4.16 -15.15 -0.92
CA TRP A 86 -3.64 -15.51 0.40
C TRP A 86 -2.16 -15.17 0.52
N ASP A 87 -1.84 -14.14 1.32
CA ASP A 87 -0.48 -13.83 1.75
C ASP A 87 -0.07 -14.76 2.91
N ARG A 88 0.65 -15.83 2.57
CA ARG A 88 1.16 -16.82 3.53
C ARG A 88 2.30 -16.30 4.39
N TYR A 89 3.01 -15.28 3.89
CA TYR A 89 4.22 -14.75 4.50
C TYR A 89 4.01 -13.42 5.19
N SER A 90 2.76 -13.05 5.42
CA SER A 90 2.41 -11.84 6.14
C SER A 90 3.11 -11.76 7.49
N GLN A 91 3.78 -10.66 7.71
CA GLN A 91 4.45 -10.33 8.97
C GLN A 91 3.77 -9.12 9.61
N PRO A 92 3.82 -8.97 10.94
CA PRO A 92 3.31 -7.78 11.61
C PRO A 92 4.21 -6.57 11.32
N ARG A 93 4.09 -6.05 10.09
CA ARG A 93 4.85 -4.90 9.62
C ARG A 93 3.92 -3.71 9.48
N TYR A 94 4.49 -2.53 9.61
CA TYR A 94 3.87 -1.29 9.20
C TYR A 94 4.84 -0.52 8.31
N HIS A 95 4.30 0.25 7.39
CA HIS A 95 5.03 1.20 6.59
C HIS A 95 4.82 2.59 7.21
N PHE A 96 5.90 3.24 7.61
CA PHE A 96 5.84 4.59 8.15
C PHE A 96 6.28 5.56 7.06
N ALA A 97 5.32 6.11 6.36
CA ALA A 97 5.53 7.13 5.34
C ALA A 97 5.09 8.50 5.86
N VAL A 98 5.82 9.53 5.47
CA VAL A 98 5.48 10.94 5.73
C VAL A 98 5.41 11.64 4.40
N ASP A 99 4.26 12.20 4.09
CA ASP A 99 3.99 12.91 2.85
C ASP A 99 4.41 14.38 2.89
N ASP A 100 4.27 15.06 1.76
CA ASP A 100 4.43 16.51 1.62
C ASP A 100 5.82 17.05 1.98
N ASN A 101 6.86 16.26 1.69
CA ASN A 101 8.21 16.64 2.03
C ASN A 101 8.89 17.40 0.88
N MET A 102 9.35 18.59 1.17
CA MET A 102 10.28 19.38 0.36
C MET A 102 11.05 20.38 1.25
N PHE A 103 10.40 20.87 2.28
CA PHE A 103 10.89 21.95 3.14
C PHE A 103 12.25 21.64 3.79
N PHE A 104 12.47 20.41 4.25
CA PHE A 104 13.74 20.04 4.89
C PHE A 104 14.90 19.95 3.89
N LEU A 105 14.65 19.46 2.66
CA LEU A 105 15.66 19.45 1.59
C LEU A 105 16.07 20.88 1.23
N ARG A 106 15.09 21.75 1.05
CA ARG A 106 15.32 23.18 0.81
C ARG A 106 16.11 23.83 1.95
N ASP A 107 15.76 23.55 3.22
CA ASP A 107 16.46 24.09 4.40
C ASP A 107 17.92 23.62 4.41
N ILE A 108 18.20 22.34 4.20
CA ILE A 108 19.55 21.78 4.14
C ILE A 108 20.35 22.43 3.01
N ALA A 109 19.77 22.56 1.82
CA ALA A 109 20.44 23.17 0.69
C ALA A 109 20.82 24.64 0.93
N ARG A 110 19.92 25.41 1.56
CA ARG A 110 20.14 26.84 1.86
C ARG A 110 21.09 27.08 3.02
N ARG A 111 20.92 26.33 4.10
CA ARG A 111 21.76 26.49 5.32
C ARG A 111 23.13 25.83 5.21
N LYS A 112 23.30 24.90 4.26
CA LYS A 112 24.57 24.22 4.01
C LYS A 112 25.16 23.55 5.26
N TYR A 113 24.32 22.87 6.03
CA TYR A 113 24.71 22.12 7.22
C TYR A 113 25.92 21.20 6.96
N THR A 114 26.68 20.89 8.01
CA THR A 114 27.81 19.95 7.91
C THR A 114 27.31 18.51 7.72
N SER A 115 26.22 18.14 8.42
CA SER A 115 25.55 16.83 8.34
C SER A 115 24.08 17.02 8.01
N LEU A 116 23.47 16.03 7.35
CA LEU A 116 22.01 15.94 7.17
C LEU A 116 21.25 16.07 8.50
N PHE A 117 21.83 15.52 9.56
CA PHE A 117 21.23 15.46 10.89
C PHE A 117 21.45 16.70 11.75
N ASP A 118 22.08 17.74 11.21
CA ASP A 118 22.04 19.08 11.77
C ASP A 118 20.69 19.76 11.48
N CYS A 119 19.97 19.27 10.45
CA CYS A 119 18.57 19.60 10.24
C CYS A 119 17.71 18.93 11.33
N SER A 120 17.00 19.73 12.12
CA SER A 120 16.18 19.24 13.25
C SER A 120 15.15 18.19 12.85
N TYR A 121 14.58 18.32 11.66
CA TYR A 121 13.61 17.38 11.12
C TYR A 121 14.22 15.97 10.93
N LEU A 122 15.33 15.85 10.20
CA LEU A 122 16.01 14.56 10.01
C LEU A 122 16.64 14.04 11.33
N LYS A 123 17.10 14.94 12.19
CA LYS A 123 17.56 14.56 13.53
C LYS A 123 16.49 13.85 14.33
N THR A 124 15.25 14.34 14.29
CA THR A 124 14.10 13.70 14.96
C THR A 124 13.88 12.28 14.48
N PHE A 125 13.89 12.03 13.16
CA PHE A 125 13.75 10.68 12.62
C PHE A 125 14.91 9.76 13.02
N ARG A 126 16.14 10.28 13.01
CA ARG A 126 17.30 9.51 13.48
C ARG A 126 17.17 9.12 14.96
N ASP A 127 16.73 10.02 15.81
CA ASP A 127 16.56 9.76 17.24
C ASP A 127 15.45 8.74 17.48
N LEU A 128 14.34 8.81 16.73
CA LEU A 128 13.26 7.82 16.74
C LEU A 128 13.73 6.46 16.23
N HIS A 129 14.50 6.43 15.13
CA HIS A 129 15.09 5.19 14.64
C HIS A 129 16.01 4.54 15.67
N ARG A 130 16.91 5.30 16.29
CA ARG A 130 17.82 4.79 17.34
C ARG A 130 17.06 4.21 18.53
N LYS A 131 15.95 4.85 18.94
CA LYS A 131 15.16 4.43 20.10
C LYS A 131 14.24 3.25 19.80
N TYR A 132 13.58 3.25 18.65
CA TYR A 132 12.48 2.33 18.34
C TYR A 132 12.76 1.40 17.16
N ARG A 133 13.87 1.54 16.48
CA ARG A 133 14.22 0.81 15.24
C ARG A 133 13.22 1.02 14.11
N THR A 134 12.47 2.11 14.15
CA THR A 134 11.51 2.50 13.11
C THR A 134 12.26 2.85 11.81
N ARG A 135 11.71 2.40 10.69
CA ARG A 135 12.16 2.79 9.35
C ARG A 135 11.18 3.80 8.78
N PHE A 136 11.69 4.76 8.03
CA PHE A 136 10.91 5.87 7.51
C PHE A 136 11.04 5.97 6.00
N SER A 137 9.94 6.30 5.32
CA SER A 137 9.91 6.77 3.94
C SER A 137 9.40 8.20 3.93
N LEU A 138 10.18 9.11 3.39
CA LEU A 138 9.80 10.52 3.23
C LEU A 138 9.43 10.74 1.76
N ASN A 139 8.14 10.95 1.51
CA ASN A 139 7.62 11.15 0.17
C ASN A 139 7.82 12.62 -0.22
N VAL A 140 8.61 12.86 -1.27
CA VAL A 140 9.09 14.19 -1.63
C VAL A 140 8.51 14.67 -2.95
N TYR A 141 8.32 15.99 -3.05
CA TYR A 141 8.03 16.70 -4.29
C TYR A 141 9.31 16.94 -5.10
N TYR A 142 9.15 17.16 -6.42
CA TYR A 142 10.24 17.65 -7.27
C TYR A 142 10.48 19.14 -7.07
N ALA A 143 9.42 19.93 -6.96
CA ALA A 143 9.45 21.39 -6.88
C ALA A 143 8.66 21.94 -5.70
N ALA A 144 9.16 23.01 -5.10
CA ALA A 144 8.46 23.80 -4.09
C ALA A 144 7.89 25.10 -4.68
N ASP A 145 6.90 25.69 -4.01
CA ASP A 145 6.20 26.92 -4.47
C ASP A 145 7.11 28.14 -4.61
N ASP A 146 8.23 28.17 -3.89
CA ASP A 146 9.20 29.28 -3.92
C ASP A 146 10.29 29.12 -4.99
N GLY A 147 10.10 28.16 -5.92
CA GLY A 147 11.01 27.90 -7.03
C GLY A 147 12.20 27.01 -6.68
N PHE A 148 12.31 26.47 -5.46
CA PHE A 148 13.29 25.44 -5.15
C PHE A 148 12.91 24.13 -5.83
N THR A 149 13.90 23.45 -6.43
CA THR A 149 13.74 22.12 -7.04
C THR A 149 14.79 21.15 -6.51
N LEU A 150 14.55 19.85 -6.68
CA LEU A 150 15.52 18.81 -6.28
C LEU A 150 16.87 18.95 -6.98
N THR A 151 16.93 19.56 -8.17
CA THR A 151 18.19 19.83 -8.88
C THR A 151 19.15 20.73 -8.09
N GLN A 152 18.62 21.54 -7.18
CA GLN A 152 19.40 22.48 -6.35
C GLN A 152 19.91 21.83 -5.06
N PHE A 153 19.48 20.59 -4.75
CA PHE A 153 19.99 19.89 -3.59
C PHE A 153 21.43 19.36 -3.86
N PRO A 154 22.40 19.63 -2.96
CA PRO A 154 23.80 19.32 -3.23
C PRO A 154 24.13 17.84 -3.05
N ASP A 155 25.11 17.33 -3.83
CA ASP A 155 25.56 15.94 -3.81
C ASP A 155 26.47 15.59 -2.63
N ARG A 156 26.96 16.59 -1.88
CA ARG A 156 27.94 16.39 -0.81
C ARG A 156 27.44 15.50 0.33
N TYR A 157 26.15 15.30 0.47
CA TYR A 157 25.53 14.45 1.49
C TYR A 157 25.28 13.01 1.00
N LYS A 158 25.71 12.67 -0.23
CA LYS A 158 25.37 11.38 -0.85
C LYS A 158 25.83 10.18 -0.03
N SER A 159 27.04 10.23 0.55
CA SER A 159 27.52 9.16 1.41
C SER A 159 26.65 9.02 2.66
N GLU A 160 26.28 10.13 3.28
CA GLU A 160 25.46 10.12 4.50
C GLU A 160 24.05 9.58 4.25
N TRP A 161 23.44 9.88 3.09
CA TRP A 161 22.20 9.27 2.66
C TRP A 161 22.35 7.75 2.51
N LYS A 162 23.39 7.29 1.80
CA LYS A 162 23.65 5.87 1.56
C LYS A 162 23.89 5.10 2.86
N ASP A 163 24.65 5.67 3.79
CA ASP A 163 24.94 5.07 5.10
C ASP A 163 23.70 4.89 5.97
N ASN A 164 22.62 5.58 5.66
CA ASN A 164 21.33 5.53 6.39
C ASN A 164 20.18 4.92 5.56
N ALA A 165 20.45 4.40 4.35
CA ALA A 165 19.43 3.92 3.43
C ALA A 165 18.68 2.66 3.89
N ASP A 166 19.14 1.97 4.92
CA ASP A 166 18.43 0.82 5.51
C ASP A 166 17.22 1.22 6.36
N TRP A 167 17.17 2.47 6.83
CA TRP A 167 16.09 2.95 7.69
C TRP A 167 15.45 4.28 7.25
N LEU A 168 16.12 5.04 6.38
CA LEU A 168 15.64 6.33 5.88
C LEU A 168 15.60 6.31 4.35
N LYS A 169 14.40 6.33 3.80
CA LYS A 169 14.14 6.34 2.37
C LYS A 169 13.56 7.67 1.93
N LEU A 170 13.85 8.06 0.70
CA LEU A 170 13.13 9.08 -0.04
C LEU A 170 12.25 8.40 -1.08
N ALA A 171 11.06 8.86 -1.29
CA ALA A 171 10.16 8.30 -2.29
C ALA A 171 9.44 9.41 -3.05
N PHE A 172 8.93 9.06 -4.22
CA PHE A 172 8.12 9.98 -5.02
C PHE A 172 6.80 10.28 -4.33
N HIS A 173 6.44 11.56 -4.24
CA HIS A 173 5.12 12.01 -3.84
C HIS A 173 4.33 12.57 -5.02
N ALA A 174 4.79 13.68 -5.57
CA ALA A 174 4.29 14.31 -6.77
C ALA A 174 5.34 15.30 -7.35
N TYR A 175 5.02 15.94 -8.46
CA TYR A 175 5.86 17.01 -9.00
C TYR A 175 5.91 18.21 -8.03
N ALA A 176 4.75 18.64 -7.53
CA ALA A 176 4.60 19.76 -6.60
C ALA A 176 3.32 19.58 -5.78
N ASP A 177 3.15 20.38 -4.72
CA ASP A 177 1.96 20.39 -3.88
C ASP A 177 0.69 20.80 -4.64
N ALA A 178 0.79 21.65 -5.64
CA ALA A 178 -0.31 22.08 -6.49
C ALA A 178 -0.11 21.62 -7.96
N PRO A 179 -1.20 21.26 -8.65
CA PRO A 179 -2.59 21.16 -8.17
C PRO A 179 -2.83 19.93 -7.29
N ALA A 180 -3.83 19.99 -6.43
CA ALA A 180 -4.27 18.81 -5.66
C ALA A 180 -4.71 17.70 -6.62
N ARG A 181 -4.32 16.44 -6.31
CA ARG A 181 -4.60 15.24 -7.10
C ARG A 181 -4.12 15.31 -8.56
N PRO A 182 -2.82 15.61 -8.79
CA PRO A 182 -2.29 15.94 -10.11
C PRO A 182 -2.40 14.81 -11.14
N TYR A 183 -2.62 13.57 -10.69
CA TYR A 183 -2.61 12.37 -11.55
C TYR A 183 -3.99 11.72 -11.70
N GLN A 184 -5.03 12.21 -11.04
CA GLN A 184 -6.36 11.57 -11.05
C GLN A 184 -6.98 11.50 -12.46
N GLU A 185 -6.78 12.54 -13.26
CA GLU A 185 -7.30 12.66 -14.64
C GLU A 185 -6.18 12.86 -15.68
N ALA A 186 -4.93 12.78 -15.25
CA ALA A 186 -3.79 12.93 -16.13
C ALA A 186 -3.48 11.64 -16.89
N PRO A 187 -2.91 11.73 -18.10
CA PRO A 187 -2.40 10.55 -18.79
C PRO A 187 -1.25 9.91 -18.00
N ALA A 188 -1.08 8.59 -18.14
CA ALA A 188 -0.07 7.82 -17.40
C ALA A 188 1.35 8.34 -17.63
N GLU A 189 1.62 8.86 -18.83
CA GLU A 189 2.92 9.42 -19.23
C GLU A 189 3.33 10.62 -18.36
N LYS A 190 2.36 11.41 -17.87
CA LYS A 190 2.66 12.51 -16.95
C LYS A 190 3.15 11.96 -15.60
N LEU A 191 2.46 10.97 -15.03
CA LEU A 191 2.89 10.34 -13.78
C LEU A 191 4.28 9.71 -13.92
N ILE A 192 4.51 8.99 -15.02
CA ILE A 192 5.80 8.32 -15.29
C ILE A 192 6.90 9.38 -15.44
N GLY A 193 6.67 10.44 -16.21
CA GLY A 193 7.65 11.51 -16.39
C GLY A 193 8.01 12.24 -15.10
N ASP A 194 7.01 12.56 -14.26
CA ASP A 194 7.24 13.22 -12.98
C ASP A 194 7.96 12.29 -11.98
N TYR A 195 7.63 10.99 -11.99
CA TYR A 195 8.32 9.97 -11.20
C TYR A 195 9.80 9.87 -11.61
N ASP A 196 10.09 9.79 -12.91
CA ASP A 196 11.44 9.66 -13.42
C ASP A 196 12.29 10.89 -13.05
N LEU A 197 11.73 12.12 -13.11
CA LEU A 197 12.40 13.34 -12.68
C LEU A 197 12.81 13.29 -11.19
N VAL A 198 11.90 12.84 -10.32
CA VAL A 198 12.21 12.70 -8.88
C VAL A 198 13.24 11.62 -8.65
N ALA A 199 13.07 10.44 -9.27
CA ALA A 199 13.99 9.31 -9.15
C ALA A 199 15.41 9.68 -9.58
N GLU A 200 15.55 10.34 -10.75
CA GLU A 200 16.84 10.81 -11.26
C GLU A 200 17.56 11.69 -10.25
N GLN A 201 16.85 12.67 -9.67
CA GLN A 201 17.45 13.59 -8.72
C GLN A 201 17.82 12.91 -7.40
N ILE A 202 16.96 12.04 -6.87
CA ILE A 202 17.29 11.28 -5.65
C ILE A 202 18.50 10.37 -5.90
N HIS A 203 18.57 9.67 -7.03
CA HIS A 203 19.74 8.86 -7.40
C HIS A 203 21.01 9.69 -7.50
N ARG A 204 20.91 10.93 -8.03
CA ARG A 204 22.03 11.86 -8.14
C ARG A 204 22.57 12.24 -6.77
N PHE A 205 21.74 12.76 -5.87
CA PHE A 205 22.21 13.35 -4.60
C PHE A 205 22.18 12.40 -3.41
N ALA A 206 21.42 11.31 -3.45
CA ALA A 206 21.28 10.38 -2.33
C ALA A 206 21.70 8.93 -2.64
N GLY A 207 21.70 8.54 -3.92
CA GLY A 207 21.99 7.17 -4.36
C GLY A 207 20.71 6.36 -4.57
N ALA A 208 20.78 5.35 -5.45
CA ALA A 208 19.64 4.47 -5.76
C ALA A 208 19.16 3.66 -4.53
N GLU A 209 20.05 3.41 -3.59
CA GLU A 209 19.75 2.67 -2.36
C GLU A 209 18.78 3.43 -1.45
N THR A 210 18.68 4.77 -1.61
CA THR A 210 17.84 5.65 -0.79
C THR A 210 16.42 5.79 -1.34
N PHE A 211 16.23 5.49 -2.64
CA PHE A 211 14.94 5.57 -3.32
C PHE A 211 14.11 4.30 -3.24
#